data_cd89d5b0f028762a1a00c738868f8c7f
#
_entry.id   cd89d5b0f028762a1a00c738868f8c7f
#
_cell.length_a   1.000
_cell.length_b   1.000
_cell.length_c   1.000
_cell.angle_alpha   90.00
_cell.angle_beta   90.00
_cell.angle_gamma   90.00
#
_symmetry.space_group_name_H-M   'P 1'
#
loop_
_entity.id
_entity.type
_entity.pdbx_description
1 polymer ?
#
loop_
_entity_poly.entity_id
_entity_poly.type
_entity_poly.pdbx_seq_one_letter_code
_entity_poly.pdbx_strand_id
1 'polypeptide(L)'
;MKKTYMIVHELDVNKGGMTTAMLTRSKVFLDNKIEGNLVTFDYKVNYHDILKKLIDSKKMDKRTKMFNAFSYFKESSNKKHRRNNQTITKMLSQLMKNSVEIKENDSISRFFNDKSGDYLIYRRQMNEEVIFDLFENNKRIKRLYFYYDKLHKIDIFNYKNELTAEQFYDNYGYLYIYRQINTSNGNIGNTYLINDKKHFKNNVEFCAYFLEQLIEDNNDNVMICDGPGSFPKMLETNHKKAKKFAVIHTNHYKNFDNSGAVKKKEDYILRNANKINGVIVLTEAQRKDIVKDYKMKNVYVISNFINITENYRLTNSNNIVGHVSRLVPQKGLTYLIEVAEKVVEKNKKIEFHLYGNGEERKKIENLIHEKKLNDNVKLLGYTDNVTEKIKEFGCVVSTSQVEGQGLSIIEAMLLKKPVIAFDVKYGPSDFIRDKENGYLIDNKNIEEMSKKILKVLDDKKLGNELGEKGRETIIELYNSKKLIQKWEDLFKE
;
A
#
# COMPACT_ATOMS: atom_id res chain seq x y z
N MET A 1 -8.34 23.07 -15.29
CA MET A 1 -8.67 22.07 -14.25
C MET A 1 -7.37 21.64 -13.60
N LYS A 2 -7.24 21.73 -12.28
CA LYS A 2 -6.00 21.36 -11.58
C LYS A 2 -5.71 19.88 -11.79
N LYS A 3 -4.44 19.56 -12.05
CA LYS A 3 -3.96 18.20 -12.26
C LYS A 3 -3.17 17.77 -11.04
N THR A 4 -3.61 16.71 -10.36
CA THR A 4 -2.89 16.15 -9.24
C THR A 4 -2.26 14.82 -9.61
N TYR A 5 -1.04 14.59 -9.14
CA TYR A 5 -0.26 13.37 -9.30
C TYR A 5 0.03 12.78 -7.94
N MET A 6 -0.71 11.76 -7.55
CA MET A 6 -0.54 11.04 -6.29
C MET A 6 0.50 9.96 -6.46
N ILE A 7 1.63 10.11 -5.76
CA ILE A 7 2.86 9.38 -5.98
C ILE A 7 3.03 8.29 -4.93
N VAL A 8 3.16 7.05 -5.38
CA VAL A 8 3.49 5.88 -4.57
C VAL A 8 4.50 5.01 -5.31
N HIS A 9 5.23 4.14 -4.60
CA HIS A 9 6.21 3.29 -5.28
C HIS A 9 5.56 2.27 -6.20
N GLU A 10 4.54 1.58 -5.70
CA GLU A 10 3.81 0.51 -6.40
C GLU A 10 2.32 0.52 -6.04
N LEU A 11 1.50 -0.05 -6.93
CA LEU A 11 0.08 -0.29 -6.71
C LEU A 11 -0.23 -1.79 -6.85
N ASP A 12 -1.12 -2.30 -5.99
CA ASP A 12 -1.61 -3.68 -6.09
C ASP A 12 -3.02 -3.81 -5.50
N VAL A 13 -3.74 -4.90 -5.87
CA VAL A 13 -5.12 -5.16 -5.45
C VAL A 13 -5.25 -5.33 -3.94
N ASN A 14 -4.25 -5.97 -3.31
CA ASN A 14 -4.26 -6.34 -1.89
C ASN A 14 -3.47 -5.37 -0.99
N LYS A 15 -3.24 -4.14 -1.44
CA LYS A 15 -2.58 -3.11 -0.62
C LYS A 15 -3.55 -2.48 0.38
N GLY A 16 -3.03 -2.18 1.58
CA GLY A 16 -3.82 -1.71 2.73
C GLY A 16 -4.15 -0.20 2.75
N GLY A 17 -4.42 0.32 3.94
CA GLY A 17 -5.05 1.62 4.20
C GLY A 17 -4.54 2.83 3.42
N MET A 18 -3.22 2.97 3.20
CA MET A 18 -2.67 4.08 2.41
C MET A 18 -3.16 4.05 0.95
N THR A 19 -3.16 2.87 0.32
CA THR A 19 -3.67 2.70 -1.06
C THR A 19 -5.15 3.00 -1.12
N THR A 20 -5.94 2.50 -0.18
CA THR A 20 -7.38 2.79 -0.09
C THR A 20 -7.63 4.29 0.07
N ALA A 21 -6.91 4.96 0.97
CA ALA A 21 -7.03 6.41 1.17
C ALA A 21 -6.71 7.21 -0.10
N MET A 22 -5.67 6.82 -0.82
CA MET A 22 -5.26 7.45 -2.09
C MET A 22 -6.31 7.24 -3.20
N LEU A 23 -6.85 6.02 -3.34
CA LEU A 23 -7.89 5.70 -4.32
C LEU A 23 -9.20 6.44 -4.02
N THR A 24 -9.60 6.51 -2.74
CA THR A 24 -10.77 7.28 -2.30
C THR A 24 -10.58 8.77 -2.59
N ARG A 25 -9.39 9.33 -2.31
CA ARG A 25 -9.06 10.72 -2.61
C ARG A 25 -9.12 11.01 -4.11
N SER A 26 -8.58 10.10 -4.95
CA SER A 26 -8.68 10.22 -6.41
C SER A 26 -10.13 10.37 -6.87
N LYS A 27 -11.03 9.50 -6.39
CA LYS A 27 -12.44 9.56 -6.71
C LYS A 27 -13.07 10.89 -6.27
N VAL A 28 -12.84 11.32 -5.03
CA VAL A 28 -13.40 12.60 -4.52
C VAL A 28 -12.87 13.78 -5.31
N PHE A 29 -11.60 13.80 -5.69
CA PHE A 29 -11.04 14.83 -6.54
C PHE A 29 -11.75 14.90 -7.90
N LEU A 30 -11.92 13.74 -8.55
CA LEU A 30 -12.64 13.65 -9.84
C LEU A 30 -14.10 14.13 -9.74
N ASP A 31 -14.78 13.80 -8.65
CA ASP A 31 -16.15 14.26 -8.38
C ASP A 31 -16.23 15.80 -8.17
N ASN A 32 -15.11 16.43 -7.82
CA ASN A 32 -14.99 17.88 -7.62
C ASN A 32 -14.16 18.58 -8.72
N LYS A 33 -14.08 18.01 -9.92
CA LYS A 33 -13.41 18.60 -11.09
C LYS A 33 -11.90 18.83 -10.90
N ILE A 34 -11.24 18.03 -10.07
CA ILE A 34 -9.78 17.96 -9.92
C ILE A 34 -9.33 16.62 -10.53
N GLU A 35 -8.34 16.63 -11.42
CA GLU A 35 -7.79 15.36 -11.92
C GLU A 35 -7.01 14.65 -10.81
N GLY A 36 -7.47 13.46 -10.43
CA GLY A 36 -6.85 12.64 -9.39
C GLY A 36 -6.02 11.49 -9.98
N ASN A 37 -4.86 11.80 -10.55
CA ASN A 37 -4.01 10.83 -11.24
C ASN A 37 -3.10 10.06 -10.27
N LEU A 38 -2.82 8.79 -10.56
CA LEU A 38 -1.90 7.94 -9.80
C LEU A 38 -0.56 7.81 -10.52
N VAL A 39 0.54 7.75 -9.77
CA VAL A 39 1.89 7.60 -10.32
C VAL A 39 2.65 6.52 -9.57
N THR A 40 3.25 5.57 -10.32
CA THR A 40 4.05 4.47 -9.79
C THR A 40 5.39 4.34 -10.51
N PHE A 41 6.36 3.66 -9.87
CA PHE A 41 7.74 3.54 -10.36
C PHE A 41 8.27 2.12 -10.45
N ASP A 42 7.54 1.14 -9.94
CA ASP A 42 7.92 -0.26 -10.01
C ASP A 42 7.59 -0.84 -11.38
N TYR A 43 8.25 -1.94 -11.71
CA TYR A 43 7.98 -2.69 -12.92
C TYR A 43 7.04 -3.86 -12.63
N LYS A 44 5.88 -3.86 -13.28
CA LYS A 44 4.95 -5.01 -13.35
C LYS A 44 4.45 -5.13 -14.77
N VAL A 45 4.63 -6.31 -15.37
CA VAL A 45 4.14 -6.58 -16.73
C VAL A 45 2.61 -6.57 -16.80
N ASN A 46 1.96 -6.96 -15.70
CA ASN A 46 0.51 -7.14 -15.56
C ASN A 46 -0.20 -5.95 -14.91
N TYR A 47 0.34 -4.73 -14.99
CA TYR A 47 -0.35 -3.54 -14.46
C TYR A 47 -1.76 -3.34 -15.02
N HIS A 48 -1.98 -3.70 -16.29
CA HIS A 48 -3.30 -3.65 -16.90
C HIS A 48 -4.32 -4.51 -16.15
N ASP A 49 -3.95 -5.72 -15.78
CA ASP A 49 -4.82 -6.66 -15.05
C ASP A 49 -5.09 -6.20 -13.61
N ILE A 50 -4.06 -5.61 -12.96
CA ILE A 50 -4.20 -5.01 -11.63
C ILE A 50 -5.22 -3.86 -11.66
N LEU A 51 -5.13 -2.97 -12.64
CA LEU A 51 -6.06 -1.86 -12.80
C LEU A 51 -7.48 -2.35 -13.08
N LYS A 52 -7.63 -3.32 -13.99
CA LYS A 52 -8.93 -3.93 -14.29
C LYS A 52 -9.56 -4.51 -13.02
N LYS A 53 -8.82 -5.31 -12.23
CA LYS A 53 -9.30 -5.87 -10.97
C LYS A 53 -9.70 -4.79 -9.95
N LEU A 54 -8.95 -3.69 -9.85
CA LEU A 54 -9.28 -2.56 -8.95
C LEU A 54 -10.57 -1.84 -9.38
N ILE A 55 -10.79 -1.68 -10.68
CA ILE A 55 -12.01 -1.07 -11.22
C ILE A 55 -13.21 -2.00 -11.05
N ASP A 56 -13.08 -3.28 -11.42
CA ASP A 56 -14.15 -4.28 -11.32
C ASP A 56 -14.59 -4.49 -9.87
N SER A 57 -13.65 -4.46 -8.92
CA SER A 57 -13.93 -4.52 -7.49
C SER A 57 -14.42 -3.19 -6.88
N LYS A 58 -14.61 -2.14 -7.69
CA LYS A 58 -15.03 -0.79 -7.27
C LYS A 58 -14.08 -0.12 -6.26
N LYS A 59 -12.85 -0.61 -6.13
CA LYS A 59 -11.80 0.01 -5.31
C LYS A 59 -11.19 1.24 -5.98
N MET A 60 -11.22 1.31 -7.31
CA MET A 60 -10.72 2.42 -8.12
C MET A 60 -11.82 2.96 -9.06
N ASP A 61 -11.93 4.27 -9.15
CA ASP A 61 -12.83 4.90 -10.13
C ASP A 61 -12.26 4.73 -11.55
N LYS A 62 -13.11 4.35 -12.52
CA LYS A 62 -12.71 4.15 -13.91
C LYS A 62 -12.14 5.41 -14.60
N ARG A 63 -12.46 6.60 -14.07
CA ARG A 63 -11.93 7.89 -14.56
C ARG A 63 -10.50 8.16 -14.08
N THR A 64 -10.03 7.45 -13.04
CA THR A 64 -8.68 7.62 -12.51
C THR A 64 -7.65 7.16 -13.54
N LYS A 65 -6.73 8.02 -13.93
CA LYS A 65 -5.60 7.68 -14.78
C LYS A 65 -4.43 7.21 -13.92
N MET A 66 -3.74 6.20 -14.38
CA MET A 66 -2.48 5.75 -13.77
C MET A 66 -1.32 5.92 -14.75
N PHE A 67 -0.25 6.51 -14.26
CA PHE A 67 1.01 6.67 -14.95
C PHE A 67 2.07 5.81 -14.27
N ASN A 68 2.68 4.90 -15.00
CA ASN A 68 3.80 4.09 -14.53
C ASN A 68 5.04 4.41 -15.36
N ALA A 69 6.21 4.54 -14.72
CA ALA A 69 7.43 4.95 -15.40
C ALA A 69 7.80 4.01 -16.58
N PHE A 70 7.71 2.71 -16.37
CA PHE A 70 8.05 1.74 -17.42
C PHE A 70 7.03 1.72 -18.54
N SER A 71 5.73 1.74 -18.23
CA SER A 71 4.67 1.78 -19.23
C SER A 71 4.76 3.04 -20.10
N TYR A 72 5.04 4.19 -19.49
CA TYR A 72 5.19 5.46 -20.20
C TYR A 72 6.29 5.42 -21.25
N PHE A 73 7.49 5.00 -20.87
CA PHE A 73 8.61 4.90 -21.81
C PHE A 73 8.46 3.74 -22.80
N LYS A 74 7.79 2.65 -22.41
CA LYS A 74 7.42 1.55 -23.31
C LYS A 74 6.50 2.02 -24.43
N GLU A 75 5.47 2.82 -24.12
CA GLU A 75 4.55 3.38 -25.12
C GLU A 75 5.27 4.34 -26.05
N SER A 76 6.18 5.17 -25.52
CA SER A 76 7.05 6.02 -26.35
C SER A 76 7.92 5.21 -27.30
N SER A 77 8.49 4.09 -26.83
CA SER A 77 9.28 3.16 -27.66
C SER A 77 8.42 2.50 -28.75
N ASN A 78 7.24 2.00 -28.39
CA ASN A 78 6.31 1.35 -29.32
C ASN A 78 5.97 2.25 -30.53
N LYS A 79 5.84 3.57 -30.33
CA LYS A 79 5.54 4.54 -31.41
C LYS A 79 6.68 4.68 -32.42
N LYS A 80 7.92 4.33 -32.05
CA LYS A 80 9.11 4.42 -32.91
C LYS A 80 9.32 3.18 -33.75
N HIS A 81 8.69 2.05 -33.41
CA HIS A 81 8.89 0.76 -34.05
C HIS A 81 7.63 0.27 -34.76
N ARG A 82 7.79 -0.27 -35.96
CA ARG A 82 6.69 -0.81 -36.80
C ARG A 82 6.84 -2.29 -37.13
N ARG A 83 8.01 -2.89 -36.86
CA ARG A 83 8.32 -4.30 -37.14
C ARG A 83 8.90 -4.96 -35.91
N ASN A 84 8.59 -6.24 -35.75
CA ASN A 84 9.12 -7.02 -34.64
C ASN A 84 10.63 -7.27 -34.78
N ASN A 85 11.37 -6.99 -33.72
CA ASN A 85 12.74 -7.42 -33.55
C ASN A 85 12.74 -8.85 -32.97
N GLN A 86 13.07 -9.82 -33.79
CA GLN A 86 13.04 -11.24 -33.41
C GLN A 86 14.43 -11.79 -33.03
N THR A 87 15.44 -10.96 -32.88
CA THR A 87 16.82 -11.40 -32.67
C THR A 87 16.96 -12.37 -31.49
N ILE A 88 16.41 -11.98 -30.32
CA ILE A 88 16.51 -12.80 -29.09
C ILE A 88 15.63 -14.05 -29.19
N THR A 89 14.43 -13.93 -29.73
CA THR A 89 13.49 -15.05 -29.88
C THR A 89 14.06 -16.10 -30.85
N LYS A 90 14.66 -15.66 -31.98
CA LYS A 90 15.34 -16.53 -32.92
C LYS A 90 16.55 -17.24 -32.31
N MET A 91 17.37 -16.50 -31.56
CA MET A 91 18.51 -17.08 -30.84
C MET A 91 18.05 -18.16 -29.85
N LEU A 92 17.01 -17.90 -29.07
CA LEU A 92 16.46 -18.85 -28.11
C LEU A 92 15.90 -20.09 -28.81
N SER A 93 15.13 -19.92 -29.90
CA SER A 93 14.58 -21.01 -30.71
C SER A 93 15.68 -21.87 -31.31
N GLN A 94 16.79 -21.27 -31.76
CA GLN A 94 17.92 -21.99 -32.31
C GLN A 94 18.68 -22.80 -31.23
N LEU A 95 18.87 -22.23 -30.05
CA LEU A 95 19.44 -22.95 -28.89
C LEU A 95 18.60 -24.17 -28.53
N MET A 96 17.27 -24.00 -28.44
CA MET A 96 16.35 -25.11 -28.13
C MET A 96 16.36 -26.19 -29.25
N LYS A 97 16.42 -25.79 -30.52
CA LYS A 97 16.46 -26.73 -31.63
C LYS A 97 17.71 -27.62 -31.63
N ASN A 98 18.83 -27.09 -31.11
CA ASN A 98 20.13 -27.80 -31.04
C ASN A 98 20.36 -28.41 -29.65
N SER A 99 19.28 -28.75 -28.94
CA SER A 99 19.37 -29.33 -27.60
C SER A 99 18.36 -30.45 -27.38
N VAL A 100 18.67 -31.34 -26.43
CA VAL A 100 17.77 -32.39 -25.96
C VAL A 100 16.95 -31.81 -24.80
N GLU A 101 15.62 -31.88 -24.92
CA GLU A 101 14.68 -31.45 -23.86
C GLU A 101 14.42 -32.63 -22.91
N ILE A 102 14.56 -32.38 -21.61
CA ILE A 102 14.12 -33.25 -20.55
C ILE A 102 13.01 -32.55 -19.78
N LYS A 103 11.78 -33.07 -19.86
CA LYS A 103 10.61 -32.56 -19.15
C LYS A 103 10.57 -33.12 -17.71
N GLU A 104 10.55 -32.27 -16.73
CA GLU A 104 10.32 -32.65 -15.32
C GLU A 104 8.82 -32.78 -15.00
N ASN A 105 8.02 -31.87 -15.60
CA ASN A 105 6.55 -31.86 -15.56
C ASN A 105 6.02 -30.93 -16.66
N ASP A 106 4.70 -30.70 -16.70
CA ASP A 106 4.05 -29.87 -17.73
C ASP A 106 4.53 -28.40 -17.74
N SER A 107 5.07 -27.92 -16.62
CA SER A 107 5.48 -26.52 -16.43
C SER A 107 6.99 -26.33 -16.48
N ILE A 108 7.79 -27.40 -16.37
CA ILE A 108 9.25 -27.33 -16.20
C ILE A 108 9.96 -28.23 -17.19
N SER A 109 10.90 -27.65 -17.94
CA SER A 109 11.81 -28.38 -18.86
C SER A 109 13.26 -27.90 -18.69
N ARG A 110 14.20 -28.83 -18.94
CA ARG A 110 15.65 -28.56 -19.04
C ARG A 110 16.15 -28.93 -20.41
N PHE A 111 17.07 -28.15 -20.95
CA PHE A 111 17.65 -28.36 -22.27
C PHE A 111 19.15 -28.50 -22.13
N PHE A 112 19.67 -29.55 -22.79
CA PHE A 112 21.09 -29.88 -22.80
C PHE A 112 21.60 -29.89 -24.23
N ASN A 113 22.82 -29.40 -24.48
CA ASN A 113 23.43 -29.45 -25.79
C ASN A 113 23.45 -30.89 -26.29
N ASP A 114 23.00 -31.12 -27.54
CA ASP A 114 22.86 -32.45 -28.15
C ASP A 114 24.22 -33.15 -28.39
N LYS A 115 25.31 -32.38 -28.48
CA LYS A 115 26.66 -32.88 -28.75
C LYS A 115 27.56 -32.95 -27.53
N SER A 116 27.59 -31.87 -26.74
CA SER A 116 28.49 -31.77 -25.55
C SER A 116 27.85 -32.20 -24.26
N GLY A 117 26.52 -32.27 -24.17
CA GLY A 117 25.79 -32.56 -22.94
C GLY A 117 25.72 -31.37 -21.96
N ASP A 118 26.24 -30.21 -22.36
CA ASP A 118 26.23 -29.02 -21.47
C ASP A 118 24.80 -28.55 -21.17
N TYR A 119 24.58 -28.14 -19.92
CA TYR A 119 23.31 -27.57 -19.51
C TYR A 119 23.14 -26.14 -20.04
N LEU A 120 22.11 -25.92 -20.89
CA LEU A 120 21.93 -24.67 -21.61
C LEU A 120 20.76 -23.86 -21.12
N ILE A 121 19.57 -24.48 -20.88
CA ILE A 121 18.33 -23.75 -20.62
C ILE A 121 17.52 -24.47 -19.55
N TYR A 122 17.01 -23.68 -18.58
CA TYR A 122 15.89 -24.04 -17.74
C TYR A 122 14.67 -23.24 -18.14
N ARG A 123 13.58 -23.92 -18.51
CA ARG A 123 12.29 -23.30 -18.84
C ARG A 123 11.29 -23.56 -17.73
N ARG A 124 10.60 -22.51 -17.31
CA ARG A 124 9.48 -22.61 -16.37
C ARG A 124 8.30 -21.79 -16.86
N GLN A 125 7.11 -22.38 -16.83
CA GLN A 125 5.85 -21.69 -17.15
C GLN A 125 5.03 -21.47 -15.89
N MET A 126 4.51 -20.27 -15.73
CA MET A 126 3.65 -19.86 -14.60
C MET A 126 2.50 -18.99 -15.15
N ASN A 127 1.34 -19.58 -15.33
CA ASN A 127 0.20 -18.94 -16.01
C ASN A 127 0.62 -18.39 -17.39
N GLU A 128 0.43 -17.09 -17.63
CA GLU A 128 0.78 -16.41 -18.88
C GLU A 128 2.27 -16.03 -19.00
N GLU A 129 3.05 -16.25 -17.94
CA GLU A 129 4.48 -15.94 -17.93
C GLU A 129 5.32 -17.19 -18.19
N VAL A 130 6.28 -17.08 -19.11
CA VAL A 130 7.31 -18.09 -19.36
C VAL A 130 8.67 -17.51 -19.07
N ILE A 131 9.45 -18.22 -18.25
CA ILE A 131 10.79 -17.82 -17.84
C ILE A 131 11.79 -18.79 -18.43
N PHE A 132 12.86 -18.27 -19.02
CA PHE A 132 14.01 -19.03 -19.48
C PHE A 132 15.27 -18.56 -18.75
N ASP A 133 15.91 -19.45 -17.99
CA ASP A 133 17.27 -19.23 -17.50
C ASP A 133 18.26 -19.80 -18.51
N LEU A 134 19.22 -19.00 -18.95
CA LEU A 134 20.29 -19.40 -19.84
C LEU A 134 21.56 -19.62 -19.04
N PHE A 135 22.26 -20.73 -19.34
CA PHE A 135 23.47 -21.16 -18.65
C PHE A 135 24.66 -21.19 -19.60
N GLU A 136 25.83 -20.89 -19.07
CA GLU A 136 27.14 -21.05 -19.67
C GLU A 136 28.09 -21.60 -18.59
N ASN A 137 28.79 -22.69 -18.88
CA ASN A 137 29.66 -23.39 -17.94
C ASN A 137 28.93 -23.68 -16.59
N ASN A 138 27.68 -24.17 -16.66
CA ASN A 138 26.80 -24.48 -15.53
C ASN A 138 26.45 -23.28 -14.65
N LYS A 139 26.72 -22.05 -15.08
CA LYS A 139 26.36 -20.82 -14.38
C LYS A 139 25.29 -20.07 -15.13
N ARG A 140 24.26 -19.59 -14.43
CA ARG A 140 23.22 -18.77 -15.04
C ARG A 140 23.81 -17.42 -15.43
N ILE A 141 23.67 -17.05 -16.70
CA ILE A 141 24.14 -15.79 -17.25
C ILE A 141 22.99 -14.82 -17.53
N LYS A 142 21.80 -15.34 -17.91
CA LYS A 142 20.62 -14.52 -18.21
C LYS A 142 19.36 -15.21 -17.76
N ARG A 143 18.36 -14.41 -17.41
CA ARG A 143 16.96 -14.83 -17.24
C ARG A 143 16.08 -13.99 -18.13
N LEU A 144 15.35 -14.64 -19.04
CA LEU A 144 14.44 -14.02 -19.98
C LEU A 144 13.01 -14.23 -19.49
N TYR A 145 12.21 -13.15 -19.52
CA TYR A 145 10.81 -13.18 -19.12
C TYR A 145 9.93 -12.87 -20.32
N PHE A 146 9.01 -13.77 -20.60
CA PHE A 146 8.00 -13.63 -21.65
C PHE A 146 6.62 -13.57 -21.01
N TYR A 147 5.76 -12.68 -21.51
CA TYR A 147 4.37 -12.57 -21.12
C TYR A 147 3.52 -12.58 -22.40
N TYR A 148 2.58 -13.54 -22.51
CA TYR A 148 1.87 -13.82 -23.77
C TYR A 148 2.84 -13.90 -24.97
N ASP A 149 3.86 -14.72 -24.86
CA ASP A 149 4.91 -14.96 -25.89
C ASP A 149 5.73 -13.74 -26.31
N LYS A 150 5.59 -12.60 -25.62
CA LYS A 150 6.38 -11.39 -25.85
C LYS A 150 7.47 -11.24 -24.81
N LEU A 151 8.71 -11.16 -25.27
CA LEU A 151 9.83 -10.80 -24.40
C LEU A 151 9.59 -9.41 -23.80
N HIS A 152 9.65 -9.29 -22.47
CA HIS A 152 9.47 -8.01 -21.81
C HIS A 152 10.60 -7.62 -20.88
N LYS A 153 11.39 -8.60 -20.38
CA LYS A 153 12.51 -8.32 -19.47
C LYS A 153 13.61 -9.37 -19.62
N ILE A 154 14.86 -8.94 -19.45
CA ILE A 154 16.02 -9.82 -19.26
C ILE A 154 16.79 -9.37 -18.05
N ASP A 155 17.08 -10.30 -17.14
CA ASP A 155 18.05 -10.14 -16.06
C ASP A 155 19.40 -10.70 -16.47
N ILE A 156 20.48 -9.99 -16.15
CA ILE A 156 21.86 -10.37 -16.47
C ILE A 156 22.59 -10.66 -15.16
N PHE A 157 23.26 -11.81 -15.11
CA PHE A 157 23.96 -12.29 -13.92
C PHE A 157 25.47 -12.40 -14.18
N ASN A 158 26.26 -12.20 -13.12
CA ASN A 158 27.69 -12.52 -13.13
C ASN A 158 27.95 -13.98 -12.77
N TYR A 159 29.21 -14.40 -12.78
CA TYR A 159 29.63 -15.77 -12.47
C TYR A 159 29.39 -16.20 -11.01
N LYS A 160 29.06 -15.26 -10.10
CA LYS A 160 28.61 -15.54 -8.74
C LYS A 160 27.10 -15.67 -8.62
N ASN A 161 26.38 -15.65 -9.75
CA ASN A 161 24.92 -15.66 -9.82
C ASN A 161 24.27 -14.40 -9.16
N GLU A 162 24.98 -13.28 -9.12
CA GLU A 162 24.47 -12.02 -8.64
C GLU A 162 23.92 -11.21 -9.83
N LEU A 163 22.75 -10.60 -9.65
CA LEU A 163 22.11 -9.72 -10.65
C LEU A 163 22.97 -8.47 -10.86
N THR A 164 23.38 -8.21 -12.10
CA THR A 164 24.24 -7.06 -12.45
C THR A 164 23.53 -6.03 -13.30
N ALA A 165 22.52 -6.46 -14.08
CA ALA A 165 21.75 -5.53 -14.92
C ALA A 165 20.36 -6.08 -15.23
N GLU A 166 19.45 -5.18 -15.57
CA GLU A 166 18.11 -5.47 -16.07
C GLU A 166 17.89 -4.74 -17.39
N GLN A 167 17.27 -5.41 -18.33
CA GLN A 167 16.89 -4.92 -19.64
C GLN A 167 15.39 -5.02 -19.82
N PHE A 168 14.74 -3.95 -20.27
CA PHE A 168 13.30 -3.91 -20.48
C PHE A 168 12.99 -3.68 -21.97
N TYR A 169 12.08 -4.49 -22.49
CA TYR A 169 11.75 -4.55 -23.89
C TYR A 169 10.33 -4.07 -24.17
N ASP A 170 10.17 -3.37 -25.29
CA ASP A 170 8.86 -2.93 -25.78
C ASP A 170 8.07 -4.09 -26.44
N ASN A 171 6.86 -3.80 -26.90
CA ASN A 171 5.99 -4.83 -27.51
C ASN A 171 6.52 -5.36 -28.85
N TYR A 172 7.50 -4.70 -29.45
CA TYR A 172 8.16 -5.09 -30.69
C TYR A 172 9.53 -5.76 -30.47
N GLY A 173 9.93 -5.97 -29.21
CA GLY A 173 11.18 -6.63 -28.85
C GLY A 173 12.41 -5.71 -28.92
N TYR A 174 12.23 -4.40 -28.85
CA TYR A 174 13.34 -3.45 -28.76
C TYR A 174 13.60 -3.06 -27.33
N LEU A 175 14.89 -3.01 -26.96
CA LEU A 175 15.37 -2.53 -25.66
C LEU A 175 15.06 -1.04 -25.54
N TYR A 176 14.30 -0.65 -24.49
CA TYR A 176 13.99 0.75 -24.23
C TYR A 176 14.56 1.28 -22.91
N ILE A 177 14.75 0.40 -21.91
CA ILE A 177 15.45 0.71 -20.66
C ILE A 177 16.51 -0.36 -20.38
N TYR A 178 17.72 0.10 -20.07
CA TYR A 178 18.78 -0.71 -19.45
C TYR A 178 19.15 -0.09 -18.13
N ARG A 179 19.26 -0.89 -17.07
CA ARG A 179 19.72 -0.40 -15.76
C ARG A 179 20.74 -1.35 -15.12
N GLN A 180 21.74 -0.79 -14.51
CA GLN A 180 22.75 -1.51 -13.74
C GLN A 180 22.24 -1.76 -12.33
N ILE A 181 22.65 -2.89 -11.76
CA ILE A 181 22.37 -3.26 -10.37
C ILE A 181 23.70 -3.35 -9.63
N ASN A 182 23.80 -2.69 -8.50
CA ASN A 182 24.96 -2.78 -7.63
C ASN A 182 24.91 -4.10 -6.87
N THR A 183 25.84 -5.00 -7.13
CA THR A 183 25.88 -6.35 -6.55
C THR A 183 26.12 -6.34 -5.04
N SER A 184 26.74 -5.29 -4.47
CA SER A 184 27.03 -5.23 -3.04
C SER A 184 25.78 -4.97 -2.16
N ASN A 185 24.75 -4.32 -2.71
CA ASN A 185 23.57 -3.90 -1.93
C ASN A 185 22.22 -4.06 -2.68
N GLY A 186 22.24 -4.55 -3.93
CA GLY A 186 21.05 -4.74 -4.75
C GLY A 186 20.38 -3.44 -5.26
N ASN A 187 20.97 -2.28 -5.01
CA ASN A 187 20.39 -1.02 -5.43
C ASN A 187 20.54 -0.80 -6.94
N ILE A 188 19.57 -0.09 -7.53
CA ILE A 188 19.61 0.34 -8.91
C ILE A 188 20.68 1.45 -9.06
N GLY A 189 21.64 1.20 -9.95
CA GLY A 189 22.68 2.15 -10.34
C GLY A 189 22.28 2.95 -11.57
N ASN A 190 23.21 3.06 -12.53
CA ASN A 190 22.98 3.78 -13.77
C ASN A 190 21.77 3.20 -14.54
N THR A 191 20.93 4.11 -15.04
CA THR A 191 19.77 3.79 -15.87
C THR A 191 19.88 4.53 -17.20
N TYR A 192 19.61 3.82 -18.29
CA TYR A 192 19.71 4.35 -19.66
C TYR A 192 18.35 4.22 -20.36
N LEU A 193 17.82 5.33 -20.86
CA LEU A 193 16.72 5.37 -21.82
C LEU A 193 17.30 5.33 -23.22
N ILE A 194 17.19 4.17 -23.89
CA ILE A 194 17.89 3.91 -25.16
C ILE A 194 17.38 4.83 -26.27
N ASN A 195 16.05 4.91 -26.41
CA ASN A 195 15.42 5.68 -27.48
C ASN A 195 15.60 7.20 -27.34
N ASP A 196 15.78 7.69 -26.13
CA ASP A 196 15.92 9.12 -25.85
C ASP A 196 17.40 9.52 -25.66
N LYS A 197 18.30 8.52 -25.75
CA LYS A 197 19.75 8.69 -25.55
C LYS A 197 20.08 9.39 -24.22
N LYS A 198 19.31 9.07 -23.16
CA LYS A 198 19.47 9.67 -21.83
C LYS A 198 20.07 8.69 -20.84
N HIS A 199 20.89 9.23 -19.95
CA HIS A 199 21.55 8.51 -18.87
C HIS A 199 21.26 9.16 -17.54
N PHE A 200 20.99 8.34 -16.51
CA PHE A 200 20.71 8.73 -15.13
C PHE A 200 21.65 7.96 -14.21
N LYS A 201 22.28 8.65 -13.26
CA LYS A 201 23.25 8.05 -12.32
C LYS A 201 22.60 7.08 -11.32
N ASN A 202 21.30 7.22 -11.09
CA ASN A 202 20.55 6.43 -10.12
C ASN A 202 19.05 6.44 -10.42
N ASN A 203 18.31 5.59 -9.71
CA ASN A 203 16.87 5.46 -9.88
C ASN A 203 16.07 6.72 -9.47
N VAL A 204 16.60 7.58 -8.60
CA VAL A 204 15.93 8.82 -8.18
C VAL A 204 15.89 9.80 -9.35
N GLU A 205 17.02 10.03 -10.02
CA GLU A 205 17.11 10.89 -11.21
C GLU A 205 16.21 10.39 -12.35
N PHE A 206 16.21 9.07 -12.62
CA PHE A 206 15.33 8.46 -13.63
C PHE A 206 13.85 8.70 -13.33
N CYS A 207 13.43 8.45 -12.09
CA CYS A 207 12.04 8.65 -11.70
C CYS A 207 11.66 10.14 -11.65
N ALA A 208 12.56 11.03 -11.25
CA ALA A 208 12.35 12.49 -11.30
C ALA A 208 12.14 12.97 -12.73
N TYR A 209 12.99 12.51 -13.66
CA TYR A 209 12.80 12.80 -15.08
C TYR A 209 11.44 12.32 -15.60
N PHE A 210 11.01 11.09 -15.23
CA PHE A 210 9.69 10.62 -15.59
C PHE A 210 8.58 11.53 -15.06
N LEU A 211 8.64 11.94 -13.79
CA LEU A 211 7.68 12.88 -13.21
C LEU A 211 7.62 14.20 -14.00
N GLU A 212 8.75 14.70 -14.45
CA GLU A 212 8.83 15.93 -15.26
C GLU A 212 8.20 15.78 -16.64
N GLN A 213 8.17 14.56 -17.20
CA GLN A 213 7.49 14.29 -18.47
C GLN A 213 5.96 14.30 -18.33
N LEU A 214 5.42 14.12 -17.12
CA LEU A 214 3.99 14.15 -16.84
C LEU A 214 3.45 15.56 -16.63
N ILE A 215 4.34 16.51 -16.29
CA ILE A 215 3.98 17.87 -15.90
C ILE A 215 3.87 18.72 -17.16
N GLU A 216 2.73 19.36 -17.34
CA GLU A 216 2.53 20.37 -18.37
C GLU A 216 3.18 21.71 -17.95
N ASP A 217 3.57 22.51 -18.93
CA ASP A 217 4.19 23.83 -18.69
C ASP A 217 3.18 24.91 -18.19
N ASN A 218 2.08 24.47 -17.57
CA ASN A 218 1.13 25.31 -16.86
C ASN A 218 1.32 25.13 -15.34
N ASN A 219 1.17 26.20 -14.57
CA ASN A 219 1.38 26.20 -13.11
C ASN A 219 0.29 25.48 -12.29
N ASP A 220 -0.57 24.68 -12.93
CA ASP A 220 -1.72 24.02 -12.29
C ASP A 220 -1.44 22.57 -11.85
N ASN A 221 -0.18 22.16 -11.88
CA ASN A 221 0.22 20.80 -11.48
C ASN A 221 0.49 20.72 -9.98
N VAL A 222 0.00 19.66 -9.35
CA VAL A 222 0.23 19.36 -7.95
C VAL A 222 0.73 17.93 -7.80
N MET A 223 1.85 17.75 -7.13
CA MET A 223 2.40 16.44 -6.74
C MET A 223 2.10 16.16 -5.29
N ILE A 224 1.52 15.01 -4.99
CA ILE A 224 1.19 14.55 -3.64
C ILE A 224 1.90 13.22 -3.41
N CYS A 225 2.95 13.22 -2.61
CA CYS A 225 3.71 12.01 -2.30
C CYS A 225 3.10 11.29 -1.10
N ASP A 226 2.41 10.19 -1.36
CA ASP A 226 1.79 9.34 -0.33
C ASP A 226 2.76 8.28 0.22
N GLY A 227 3.72 7.84 -0.60
CA GLY A 227 4.70 6.85 -0.22
C GLY A 227 6.03 7.47 0.22
N PRO A 228 6.42 7.41 1.50
CA PRO A 228 7.63 8.08 1.99
C PRO A 228 8.92 7.62 1.27
N GLY A 229 8.95 6.39 0.74
CA GLY A 229 10.05 5.91 -0.10
C GLY A 229 10.11 6.53 -1.51
N SER A 230 9.06 7.22 -1.94
CA SER A 230 9.01 7.93 -3.23
C SER A 230 9.35 9.42 -3.11
N PHE A 231 9.43 9.93 -1.89
CA PHE A 231 9.69 11.34 -1.63
C PHE A 231 10.99 11.88 -2.29
N PRO A 232 12.14 11.17 -2.24
CA PRO A 232 13.36 11.66 -2.91
C PRO A 232 13.16 11.90 -4.41
N LYS A 233 12.36 11.07 -5.07
CA LYS A 233 12.05 11.18 -6.51
C LYS A 233 11.24 12.44 -6.83
N MET A 234 10.24 12.76 -6.00
CA MET A 234 9.47 13.99 -6.11
C MET A 234 10.34 15.22 -5.76
N LEU A 235 11.17 15.11 -4.74
CA LEU A 235 12.03 16.21 -4.30
C LEU A 235 13.00 16.66 -5.41
N GLU A 236 13.54 15.71 -6.17
CA GLU A 236 14.52 15.95 -7.24
C GLU A 236 13.91 16.62 -8.49
N THR A 237 12.58 16.57 -8.68
CA THR A 237 11.94 17.24 -9.83
C THR A 237 12.06 18.77 -9.72
N ASN A 238 12.02 19.48 -10.85
CA ASN A 238 12.05 20.93 -10.87
C ASN A 238 10.85 21.52 -10.11
N HIS A 239 11.11 22.28 -9.05
CA HIS A 239 10.06 22.84 -8.17
C HIS A 239 9.25 23.96 -8.80
N LYS A 240 9.70 24.58 -9.90
CA LYS A 240 8.97 25.65 -10.58
C LYS A 240 7.78 25.15 -11.40
N LYS A 241 7.72 23.84 -11.69
CA LYS A 241 6.70 23.26 -12.58
C LYS A 241 5.49 22.66 -11.85
N ALA A 242 5.59 22.38 -10.55
CA ALA A 242 4.51 21.79 -9.77
C ALA A 242 4.63 22.12 -8.28
N LYS A 243 3.50 22.34 -7.62
CA LYS A 243 3.44 22.35 -6.16
C LYS A 243 3.66 20.95 -5.61
N LYS A 244 4.41 20.82 -4.53
CA LYS A 244 4.81 19.54 -3.96
C LYS A 244 4.36 19.41 -2.52
N PHE A 245 3.65 18.33 -2.22
CA PHE A 245 3.20 17.98 -0.88
C PHE A 245 3.58 16.53 -0.54
N ALA A 246 3.98 16.30 0.70
CA ALA A 246 4.22 14.95 1.22
C ALA A 246 3.16 14.61 2.28
N VAL A 247 2.59 13.41 2.23
CA VAL A 247 1.61 12.94 3.21
C VAL A 247 2.23 11.91 4.14
N ILE A 248 2.10 12.11 5.44
CA ILE A 248 2.53 11.15 6.46
C ILE A 248 1.29 10.41 6.97
N HIS A 249 1.11 9.16 6.51
CA HIS A 249 -0.05 8.33 6.81
C HIS A 249 0.03 7.55 8.12
N THR A 250 1.18 7.52 8.76
CA THR A 250 1.43 6.69 9.95
C THR A 250 2.08 7.53 11.05
N ASN A 251 2.13 6.98 12.26
CA ASN A 251 2.98 7.55 13.29
C ASN A 251 4.43 7.65 12.80
N HIS A 252 5.04 8.82 12.94
CA HIS A 252 6.39 9.09 12.45
C HIS A 252 7.52 8.61 13.39
N TYR A 253 7.22 8.35 14.67
CA TYR A 253 8.19 7.79 15.61
C TYR A 253 8.44 6.30 15.39
N LYS A 254 9.64 5.83 15.76
CA LYS A 254 10.01 4.41 15.72
C LYS A 254 9.33 3.63 16.83
N ASN A 255 9.29 4.21 18.02
CA ASN A 255 8.75 3.57 19.22
C ASN A 255 7.23 3.75 19.30
N PHE A 256 6.55 2.79 19.89
CA PHE A 256 5.11 2.82 20.06
C PHE A 256 4.64 3.74 21.20
N ASP A 257 5.55 4.19 22.06
CA ASP A 257 5.30 5.17 23.12
C ASP A 257 5.37 6.63 22.63
N ASN A 258 5.58 6.84 21.33
CA ASN A 258 5.74 8.16 20.71
C ASN A 258 6.92 8.96 21.28
N SER A 259 7.98 8.29 21.66
CA SER A 259 9.23 8.87 22.11
C SER A 259 10.40 8.48 21.21
N GLY A 260 11.47 9.24 21.30
CA GLY A 260 12.75 8.89 20.69
C GLY A 260 12.84 9.19 19.20
N ALA A 261 13.57 8.34 18.48
CA ALA A 261 13.94 8.59 17.11
C ALA A 261 12.76 8.49 16.12
N VAL A 262 12.72 9.41 15.18
CA VAL A 262 11.79 9.36 14.03
C VAL A 262 12.24 8.28 13.04
N LYS A 263 11.29 7.67 12.34
CA LYS A 263 11.55 6.71 11.27
C LYS A 263 12.36 7.37 10.16
N LYS A 264 13.36 6.68 9.63
CA LYS A 264 14.34 7.24 8.67
C LYS A 264 13.70 7.94 7.46
N LYS A 265 12.64 7.39 6.91
CA LYS A 265 11.98 7.95 5.71
C LYS A 265 11.16 9.19 6.04
N GLU A 266 10.46 9.18 7.17
CA GLU A 266 9.69 10.31 7.68
C GLU A 266 10.63 11.45 8.13
N ASP A 267 11.73 11.14 8.82
CA ASP A 267 12.75 12.12 9.18
C ASP A 267 13.33 12.81 7.94
N TYR A 268 13.58 12.05 6.86
CA TYR A 268 14.06 12.60 5.60
C TYR A 268 13.05 13.58 4.98
N ILE A 269 11.75 13.27 5.02
CA ILE A 269 10.69 14.20 4.58
C ILE A 269 10.73 15.48 5.42
N LEU A 270 10.72 15.33 6.75
CA LEU A 270 10.61 16.46 7.67
C LEU A 270 11.82 17.40 7.60
N ARG A 271 13.04 16.86 7.46
CA ARG A 271 14.27 17.66 7.26
C ARG A 271 14.34 18.39 5.92
N ASN A 272 13.60 17.95 4.91
CA ASN A 272 13.57 18.58 3.59
C ASN A 272 12.25 19.31 3.31
N ALA A 273 11.41 19.51 4.31
CA ALA A 273 10.09 20.12 4.12
C ALA A 273 10.14 21.59 3.65
N ASN A 274 11.23 22.30 3.91
CA ASN A 274 11.47 23.65 3.40
C ASN A 274 11.70 23.70 1.88
N LYS A 275 11.90 22.56 1.23
CA LYS A 275 12.07 22.44 -0.24
C LYS A 275 10.79 22.08 -0.97
N ILE A 276 9.67 21.92 -0.25
CA ILE A 276 8.36 21.61 -0.78
C ILE A 276 7.31 22.57 -0.21
N ASN A 277 6.12 22.61 -0.81
CA ASN A 277 5.05 23.49 -0.36
C ASN A 277 4.49 23.09 1.01
N GLY A 278 4.45 21.80 1.35
CA GLY A 278 4.04 21.39 2.68
C GLY A 278 4.04 19.91 2.96
N VAL A 279 3.95 19.61 4.25
CA VAL A 279 3.74 18.26 4.78
C VAL A 279 2.33 18.16 5.30
N ILE A 280 1.60 17.14 4.86
CA ILE A 280 0.24 16.86 5.26
C ILE A 280 0.27 15.71 6.26
N VAL A 281 -0.41 15.90 7.37
CA VAL A 281 -0.63 14.89 8.40
C VAL A 281 -2.12 14.69 8.63
N LEU A 282 -2.50 13.58 9.23
CA LEU A 282 -3.90 13.18 9.33
C LEU A 282 -4.61 13.72 10.58
N THR A 283 -3.83 14.18 11.59
CA THR A 283 -4.33 14.55 12.91
C THR A 283 -3.65 15.80 13.45
N GLU A 284 -4.39 16.57 14.25
CA GLU A 284 -3.83 17.78 14.88
C GLU A 284 -2.76 17.43 15.92
N ALA A 285 -2.90 16.31 16.61
CA ALA A 285 -1.91 15.84 17.57
C ALA A 285 -0.56 15.55 16.88
N GLN A 286 -0.57 14.91 15.69
CA GLN A 286 0.65 14.67 14.92
C GLN A 286 1.28 15.98 14.42
N ARG A 287 0.46 16.93 13.98
CA ARG A 287 0.95 18.26 13.58
C ARG A 287 1.68 18.96 14.73
N LYS A 288 1.08 18.96 15.92
CA LYS A 288 1.68 19.58 17.11
C LYS A 288 3.04 18.97 17.45
N ASP A 289 3.15 17.65 17.44
CA ASP A 289 4.40 16.95 17.70
C ASP A 289 5.47 17.31 16.65
N ILE A 290 5.14 17.27 15.36
CA ILE A 290 6.07 17.60 14.28
C ILE A 290 6.51 19.07 14.34
N VAL A 291 5.58 20.00 14.55
CA VAL A 291 5.88 21.43 14.66
C VAL A 291 6.82 21.69 15.83
N LYS A 292 6.60 21.04 16.97
CA LYS A 292 7.45 21.11 18.16
C LYS A 292 8.86 20.60 17.87
N ASP A 293 8.96 19.41 17.27
CA ASP A 293 10.25 18.70 17.11
C ASP A 293 11.12 19.29 15.97
N TYR A 294 10.48 19.73 14.88
CA TYR A 294 11.18 20.23 13.69
C TYR A 294 11.07 21.73 13.47
N LYS A 295 10.31 22.45 14.32
CA LYS A 295 10.10 23.92 14.23
C LYS A 295 9.59 24.38 12.85
N MET A 296 8.75 23.55 12.23
CA MET A 296 8.20 23.77 10.88
C MET A 296 6.92 24.60 10.92
N LYS A 297 6.68 25.38 9.83
CA LYS A 297 5.45 26.17 9.67
C LYS A 297 4.50 25.58 8.64
N ASN A 298 4.99 24.87 7.62
CA ASN A 298 4.23 24.33 6.50
C ASN A 298 3.74 22.89 6.76
N VAL A 299 3.10 22.67 7.90
CA VAL A 299 2.46 21.38 8.27
C VAL A 299 0.95 21.58 8.34
N TYR A 300 0.23 20.84 7.52
CA TYR A 300 -1.22 20.96 7.34
C TYR A 300 -1.94 19.70 7.82
N VAL A 301 -3.14 19.88 8.38
CA VAL A 301 -3.98 18.76 8.84
C VAL A 301 -5.11 18.53 7.87
N ILE A 302 -4.98 17.47 7.07
CA ILE A 302 -6.03 17.02 6.16
C ILE A 302 -6.19 15.50 6.32
N SER A 303 -7.29 15.11 6.94
CA SER A 303 -7.64 13.70 7.16
C SER A 303 -7.97 12.98 5.85
N ASN A 304 -7.88 11.65 5.85
CA ASN A 304 -8.31 10.87 4.68
C ASN A 304 -9.81 11.02 4.44
N PHE A 305 -10.21 10.98 3.17
CA PHE A 305 -11.62 10.86 2.81
C PHE A 305 -12.16 9.48 3.19
N ILE A 306 -13.42 9.44 3.56
CA ILE A 306 -14.13 8.23 3.97
C ILE A 306 -15.36 8.07 3.10
N ASN A 307 -15.64 6.85 2.64
CA ASN A 307 -16.86 6.55 1.91
C ASN A 307 -18.04 6.49 2.89
N ILE A 308 -18.84 7.55 2.93
CA ILE A 308 -20.06 7.59 3.72
C ILE A 308 -21.18 6.99 2.86
N THR A 309 -21.59 5.77 3.17
CA THR A 309 -22.73 5.11 2.54
C THR A 309 -23.99 5.33 3.38
N GLU A 310 -25.13 5.65 2.74
CA GLU A 310 -26.31 6.16 3.46
C GLU A 310 -27.25 5.08 4.03
N ASN A 311 -27.30 3.89 3.47
CA ASN A 311 -28.30 2.89 3.85
C ASN A 311 -27.67 1.59 4.39
N TYR A 312 -27.86 1.35 5.70
CA TYR A 312 -27.48 0.08 6.31
C TYR A 312 -28.66 -0.56 7.07
N ARG A 313 -28.86 -1.84 6.82
CA ARG A 313 -29.62 -2.68 7.71
C ARG A 313 -28.63 -3.27 8.74
N LEU A 314 -28.78 -2.90 10.00
CA LEU A 314 -27.96 -3.43 11.07
C LEU A 314 -28.40 -4.85 11.39
N THR A 315 -27.48 -5.81 11.31
CA THR A 315 -27.63 -7.12 11.91
C THR A 315 -26.81 -7.11 13.20
N ASN A 316 -27.44 -7.00 14.34
CA ASN A 316 -26.71 -6.95 15.60
C ASN A 316 -26.61 -8.36 16.20
N SER A 317 -25.41 -8.92 16.21
CA SER A 317 -25.07 -10.02 17.12
C SER A 317 -24.47 -9.43 18.38
N ASN A 318 -25.14 -9.60 19.51
CA ASN A 318 -24.69 -9.04 20.79
C ASN A 318 -23.46 -9.76 21.35
N ASN A 319 -23.10 -10.91 20.81
CA ASN A 319 -22.06 -11.76 21.38
C ASN A 319 -20.75 -11.75 20.57
N ILE A 320 -20.65 -10.94 19.49
CA ILE A 320 -19.44 -10.90 18.68
C ILE A 320 -18.69 -9.59 18.88
N VAL A 321 -17.47 -9.70 19.37
CA VAL A 321 -16.48 -8.62 19.41
C VAL A 321 -15.65 -8.64 18.14
N GLY A 322 -15.69 -7.58 17.35
CA GLY A 322 -14.98 -7.50 16.08
C GLY A 322 -13.64 -6.79 16.18
N HIS A 323 -12.66 -7.30 15.43
CA HIS A 323 -11.38 -6.62 15.19
C HIS A 323 -11.00 -6.76 13.72
N VAL A 324 -10.67 -5.64 13.07
CA VAL A 324 -10.25 -5.62 11.66
C VAL A 324 -8.94 -4.86 11.53
N SER A 325 -7.85 -5.58 11.24
CA SER A 325 -6.55 -4.96 11.03
C SER A 325 -5.55 -5.91 10.34
N ARG A 326 -4.40 -5.38 9.92
CA ARG A 326 -3.24 -6.24 9.62
C ARG A 326 -2.74 -6.89 10.90
N LEU A 327 -2.33 -8.17 10.83
CA LEU A 327 -1.76 -8.88 11.98
C LEU A 327 -0.26 -8.55 12.12
N VAL A 328 0.03 -7.35 12.64
CA VAL A 328 1.39 -6.81 12.82
C VAL A 328 1.56 -6.25 14.24
N PRO A 329 2.80 -6.12 14.79
CA PRO A 329 3.05 -5.73 16.18
C PRO A 329 2.36 -4.43 16.61
N GLN A 330 2.26 -3.46 15.70
CA GLN A 330 1.64 -2.17 15.97
C GLN A 330 0.16 -2.27 16.37
N LYS A 331 -0.52 -3.36 16.01
CA LYS A 331 -1.95 -3.57 16.29
C LYS A 331 -2.22 -4.18 17.67
N GLY A 332 -1.16 -4.55 18.40
CA GLY A 332 -1.25 -4.96 19.79
C GLY A 332 -2.15 -6.19 20.02
N LEU A 333 -2.13 -7.15 19.09
CA LEU A 333 -3.02 -8.32 19.13
C LEU A 333 -2.81 -9.20 20.35
N THR A 334 -1.62 -9.19 20.94
CA THR A 334 -1.36 -9.89 22.22
C THR A 334 -2.26 -9.34 23.33
N TYR A 335 -2.40 -8.02 23.40
CA TYR A 335 -3.33 -7.40 24.36
C TYR A 335 -4.79 -7.74 24.06
N LEU A 336 -5.16 -7.86 22.78
CA LEU A 336 -6.51 -8.29 22.41
C LEU A 336 -6.82 -9.70 22.91
N ILE A 337 -5.85 -10.63 22.86
CA ILE A 337 -6.04 -11.98 23.38
C ILE A 337 -6.13 -11.99 24.92
N GLU A 338 -5.37 -11.15 25.61
CA GLU A 338 -5.50 -10.96 27.08
C GLU A 338 -6.88 -10.38 27.45
N VAL A 339 -7.39 -9.41 26.68
CA VAL A 339 -8.76 -8.89 26.83
C VAL A 339 -9.80 -9.98 26.61
N ALA A 340 -9.61 -10.79 25.54
CA ALA A 340 -10.53 -11.88 25.22
C ALA A 340 -10.58 -12.92 26.35
N GLU A 341 -9.46 -13.29 26.94
CA GLU A 341 -9.38 -14.20 28.09
C GLU A 341 -10.27 -13.69 29.23
N LYS A 342 -10.12 -12.43 29.66
CA LYS A 342 -10.91 -11.85 30.74
C LYS A 342 -12.40 -11.72 30.43
N VAL A 343 -12.74 -11.41 29.19
CA VAL A 343 -14.14 -11.32 28.77
C VAL A 343 -14.80 -12.70 28.76
N VAL A 344 -14.11 -13.71 28.21
CA VAL A 344 -14.61 -15.11 28.10
C VAL A 344 -14.70 -15.76 29.49
N GLU A 345 -13.81 -15.45 30.42
CA GLU A 345 -13.94 -15.89 31.83
C GLU A 345 -15.25 -15.45 32.46
N LYS A 346 -15.76 -14.26 32.12
CA LYS A 346 -17.03 -13.72 32.63
C LYS A 346 -18.25 -14.17 31.82
N ASN A 347 -18.09 -14.33 30.50
CA ASN A 347 -19.17 -14.76 29.62
C ASN A 347 -18.64 -15.63 28.45
N LYS A 348 -18.75 -16.93 28.62
CA LYS A 348 -18.28 -17.94 27.65
C LYS A 348 -19.01 -17.93 26.30
N LYS A 349 -20.12 -17.19 26.16
CA LYS A 349 -20.90 -17.09 24.91
C LYS A 349 -20.32 -16.02 23.96
N ILE A 350 -19.38 -15.20 24.42
CA ILE A 350 -18.80 -14.13 23.62
C ILE A 350 -17.71 -14.70 22.71
N GLU A 351 -17.76 -14.31 21.45
CA GLU A 351 -16.76 -14.64 20.44
C GLU A 351 -16.01 -13.39 19.99
N PHE A 352 -14.72 -13.54 19.69
CA PHE A 352 -13.86 -12.52 19.09
C PHE A 352 -13.58 -12.93 17.64
N HIS A 353 -14.02 -12.11 16.69
CA HIS A 353 -13.81 -12.30 15.27
C HIS A 353 -12.73 -11.35 14.75
N LEU A 354 -11.56 -11.90 14.40
CA LEU A 354 -10.38 -11.15 13.95
C LEU A 354 -10.19 -11.32 12.44
N TYR A 355 -10.39 -10.24 11.69
CA TYR A 355 -10.17 -10.21 10.25
C TYR A 355 -8.84 -9.53 9.91
N GLY A 356 -8.05 -10.18 9.08
CA GLY A 356 -6.80 -9.70 8.55
C GLY A 356 -5.73 -10.77 8.43
N ASN A 357 -4.60 -10.40 7.81
CA ASN A 357 -3.40 -11.23 7.71
C ASN A 357 -2.16 -10.42 8.08
N GLY A 358 -1.08 -11.10 8.41
CA GLY A 358 0.20 -10.50 8.74
C GLY A 358 1.17 -11.44 9.42
N GLU A 359 2.36 -10.95 9.65
CA GLU A 359 3.49 -11.72 10.19
C GLU A 359 3.27 -12.28 11.60
N GLU A 360 2.39 -11.67 12.40
CA GLU A 360 2.07 -12.14 13.75
C GLU A 360 1.04 -13.28 13.80
N ARG A 361 0.45 -13.69 12.65
CA ARG A 361 -0.61 -14.70 12.62
C ARG A 361 -0.27 -15.94 13.43
N LYS A 362 0.88 -16.57 13.16
CA LYS A 362 1.30 -17.79 13.84
C LYS A 362 1.50 -17.60 15.34
N LYS A 363 2.05 -16.45 15.74
CA LYS A 363 2.23 -16.09 17.15
C LYS A 363 0.89 -15.98 17.88
N ILE A 364 -0.10 -15.33 17.25
CA ILE A 364 -1.43 -15.17 17.82
C ILE A 364 -2.19 -16.49 17.87
N GLU A 365 -2.09 -17.35 16.85
CA GLU A 365 -2.64 -18.72 16.87
C GLU A 365 -2.10 -19.52 18.07
N ASN A 366 -0.80 -19.48 18.31
CA ASN A 366 -0.19 -20.15 19.45
C ASN A 366 -0.72 -19.61 20.79
N LEU A 367 -0.85 -18.28 20.92
CA LEU A 367 -1.33 -17.65 22.15
C LEU A 367 -2.81 -17.99 22.44
N ILE A 368 -3.65 -18.05 21.40
CA ILE A 368 -5.05 -18.50 21.51
C ILE A 368 -5.13 -19.93 22.05
N HIS A 369 -4.28 -20.81 21.51
CA HIS A 369 -4.22 -22.21 21.96
C HIS A 369 -3.71 -22.33 23.40
N GLU A 370 -2.63 -21.62 23.75
CA GLU A 370 -2.06 -21.59 25.12
C GLU A 370 -3.09 -21.16 26.16
N LYS A 371 -3.88 -20.11 25.85
CA LYS A 371 -4.93 -19.60 26.72
C LYS A 371 -6.26 -20.34 26.63
N LYS A 372 -6.33 -21.44 25.85
CA LYS A 372 -7.54 -22.28 25.66
C LYS A 372 -8.74 -21.50 25.14
N LEU A 373 -8.50 -20.53 24.23
CA LEU A 373 -9.53 -19.67 23.66
C LEU A 373 -9.96 -20.08 22.25
N ASN A 374 -9.67 -21.29 21.79
CA ASN A 374 -9.96 -21.76 20.42
C ASN A 374 -11.44 -21.69 20.04
N ASP A 375 -12.32 -21.86 21.01
CA ASP A 375 -13.77 -21.81 20.79
C ASP A 375 -14.29 -20.38 20.70
N ASN A 376 -13.59 -19.41 21.31
CA ASN A 376 -14.04 -18.03 21.44
C ASN A 376 -13.31 -17.04 20.53
N VAL A 377 -12.07 -17.30 20.11
CA VAL A 377 -11.28 -16.38 19.28
C VAL A 377 -11.04 -16.99 17.90
N LYS A 378 -11.57 -16.36 16.86
CA LYS A 378 -11.52 -16.84 15.48
C LYS A 378 -10.64 -15.93 14.61
N LEU A 379 -9.53 -16.47 14.08
CA LEU A 379 -8.69 -15.79 13.08
C LEU A 379 -9.23 -16.08 11.66
N LEU A 380 -10.06 -15.19 11.14
CA LEU A 380 -10.88 -15.40 9.94
C LEU A 380 -10.17 -15.01 8.63
N GLY A 381 -8.92 -14.52 8.72
CA GLY A 381 -8.12 -14.18 7.55
C GLY A 381 -8.52 -12.86 6.90
N TYR A 382 -8.01 -12.63 5.70
CA TYR A 382 -8.30 -11.41 4.92
C TYR A 382 -9.73 -11.45 4.36
N THR A 383 -10.38 -10.29 4.34
CA THR A 383 -11.69 -10.11 3.71
C THR A 383 -11.67 -8.87 2.80
N ASP A 384 -12.26 -8.99 1.62
CA ASP A 384 -12.52 -7.85 0.73
C ASP A 384 -13.78 -7.07 1.13
N ASN A 385 -14.61 -7.66 1.99
CA ASN A 385 -15.93 -7.12 2.36
C ASN A 385 -15.98 -6.74 3.84
N VAL A 386 -15.06 -5.85 4.25
CA VAL A 386 -14.92 -5.38 5.63
C VAL A 386 -16.23 -4.81 6.18
N THR A 387 -16.94 -4.02 5.38
CA THR A 387 -18.19 -3.37 5.76
C THR A 387 -19.25 -4.39 6.18
N GLU A 388 -19.45 -5.49 5.42
CA GLU A 388 -20.42 -6.51 5.77
C GLU A 388 -20.03 -7.26 7.05
N LYS A 389 -18.72 -7.48 7.24
CA LYS A 389 -18.24 -8.14 8.46
C LYS A 389 -18.41 -7.28 9.71
N ILE A 390 -18.13 -5.98 9.62
CA ILE A 390 -18.36 -5.07 10.75
C ILE A 390 -19.84 -5.03 11.15
N LYS A 391 -20.78 -5.15 10.21
CA LYS A 391 -22.22 -5.17 10.52
C LYS A 391 -22.63 -6.33 11.45
N GLU A 392 -21.92 -7.44 11.40
CA GLU A 392 -22.19 -8.62 12.22
C GLU A 392 -21.78 -8.42 13.71
N PHE A 393 -20.95 -7.43 14.04
CA PHE A 393 -20.39 -7.25 15.37
C PHE A 393 -21.35 -6.56 16.34
N GLY A 394 -21.29 -6.94 17.61
CA GLY A 394 -21.92 -6.21 18.72
C GLY A 394 -21.13 -4.97 19.10
N CYS A 395 -19.79 -5.05 19.08
CA CYS A 395 -18.90 -3.92 19.23
C CYS A 395 -17.59 -4.15 18.46
N VAL A 396 -16.81 -3.09 18.26
CA VAL A 396 -15.48 -3.17 17.65
C VAL A 396 -14.42 -2.73 18.65
N VAL A 397 -13.34 -3.49 18.70
CA VAL A 397 -12.25 -3.25 19.65
C VAL A 397 -10.95 -2.95 18.89
N SER A 398 -10.20 -1.96 19.39
CA SER A 398 -8.85 -1.65 18.91
C SER A 398 -7.85 -1.61 20.07
N THR A 399 -6.88 -2.53 20.00
CA THR A 399 -5.76 -2.62 20.94
C THR A 399 -4.46 -2.11 20.33
N SER A 400 -4.55 -1.32 19.26
CA SER A 400 -3.40 -0.75 18.58
C SER A 400 -2.51 0.02 19.55
N GLN A 401 -1.20 -0.12 19.40
CA GLN A 401 -0.22 0.62 20.19
C GLN A 401 0.09 1.99 19.58
N VAL A 402 -0.11 2.12 18.28
CA VAL A 402 0.00 3.37 17.50
C VAL A 402 -0.90 3.30 16.28
N GLU A 403 -1.40 4.45 15.87
CA GLU A 403 -2.17 4.62 14.65
C GLU A 403 -1.66 5.83 13.85
N GLY A 404 -2.06 5.92 12.58
CA GLY A 404 -1.96 7.17 11.82
C GLY A 404 -3.25 7.97 11.90
N GLN A 405 -4.38 7.27 11.79
CA GLN A 405 -5.73 7.83 11.91
C GLN A 405 -6.72 6.82 12.51
N GLY A 406 -6.55 5.50 12.25
CA GLY A 406 -7.47 4.48 12.74
C GLY A 406 -8.68 4.26 11.83
N LEU A 407 -8.47 4.07 10.52
CA LEU A 407 -9.55 3.94 9.54
C LEU A 407 -10.58 2.86 9.89
N SER A 408 -10.15 1.69 10.39
CA SER A 408 -11.08 0.62 10.77
C SER A 408 -11.99 0.99 11.95
N ILE A 409 -11.52 1.85 12.83
CA ILE A 409 -12.33 2.41 13.93
C ILE A 409 -13.39 3.37 13.35
N ILE A 410 -12.98 4.25 12.45
CA ILE A 410 -13.87 5.20 11.78
C ILE A 410 -14.94 4.45 10.96
N GLU A 411 -14.55 3.41 10.23
CA GLU A 411 -15.48 2.55 9.48
C GLU A 411 -16.51 1.87 10.41
N ALA A 412 -16.08 1.42 11.58
CA ALA A 412 -16.99 0.84 12.58
C ALA A 412 -17.98 1.88 13.13
N MET A 413 -17.52 3.08 13.46
CA MET A 413 -18.37 4.18 13.93
C MET A 413 -19.36 4.63 12.85
N LEU A 414 -18.95 4.70 11.58
CA LEU A 414 -19.88 4.96 10.47
C LEU A 414 -21.01 3.92 10.38
N LEU A 415 -20.71 2.67 10.73
CA LEU A 415 -21.66 1.56 10.76
C LEU A 415 -22.44 1.48 12.09
N LYS A 416 -22.44 2.56 12.89
CA LYS A 416 -23.11 2.66 14.16
C LYS A 416 -22.70 1.58 15.17
N LYS A 417 -21.47 1.07 15.05
CA LYS A 417 -20.95 0.10 16.01
C LYS A 417 -20.29 0.84 17.17
N PRO A 418 -20.63 0.49 18.41
CA PRO A 418 -19.89 1.01 19.56
C PRO A 418 -18.44 0.57 19.48
N VAL A 419 -17.54 1.51 19.71
CA VAL A 419 -16.09 1.27 19.64
C VAL A 419 -15.46 1.40 21.02
N ILE A 420 -14.58 0.46 21.35
CA ILE A 420 -13.73 0.48 22.53
C ILE A 420 -12.27 0.44 22.06
N ALA A 421 -11.51 1.51 22.27
CA ALA A 421 -10.16 1.62 21.74
C ALA A 421 -9.17 2.07 22.80
N PHE A 422 -7.92 1.62 22.73
CA PHE A 422 -6.85 2.23 23.53
C PHE A 422 -6.65 3.69 23.08
N ASP A 423 -6.44 4.57 24.05
CA ASP A 423 -6.03 5.96 23.80
C ASP A 423 -4.55 5.98 23.42
N VAL A 424 -4.30 6.03 22.13
CA VAL A 424 -2.96 6.01 21.55
C VAL A 424 -2.80 7.12 20.52
N LYS A 425 -1.59 7.59 20.33
CA LYS A 425 -1.26 8.52 19.23
C LYS A 425 -1.02 7.74 17.95
N TYR A 426 -1.64 8.11 16.86
CA TYR A 426 -2.56 9.22 16.67
C TYR A 426 -3.94 8.67 16.29
N GLY A 427 -4.99 9.49 16.40
CA GLY A 427 -6.29 9.22 15.78
C GLY A 427 -7.42 8.93 16.74
N PRO A 428 -7.43 7.87 17.56
CA PRO A 428 -8.62 7.53 18.37
C PRO A 428 -9.19 8.71 19.15
N SER A 429 -8.38 9.49 19.87
CA SER A 429 -8.80 10.67 20.61
C SER A 429 -9.21 11.87 19.74
N ASP A 430 -8.98 11.86 18.43
CA ASP A 430 -9.46 12.93 17.54
C ASP A 430 -10.96 12.80 17.25
N PHE A 431 -11.55 11.61 17.40
CA PHE A 431 -12.94 11.35 17.04
C PHE A 431 -13.73 10.54 18.09
N ILE A 432 -13.08 9.83 19.01
CA ILE A 432 -13.75 9.20 20.14
C ILE A 432 -13.76 10.17 21.33
N ARG A 433 -14.97 10.51 21.79
CA ARG A 433 -15.22 11.23 23.05
C ARG A 433 -15.62 10.18 24.08
N ASP A 434 -14.76 9.98 25.11
CA ASP A 434 -14.98 8.91 26.08
C ASP A 434 -16.36 8.97 26.72
N LYS A 435 -17.05 7.83 26.76
CA LYS A 435 -18.42 7.63 27.29
C LYS A 435 -19.54 8.34 26.52
N GLU A 436 -19.24 9.17 25.52
CA GLU A 436 -20.26 9.86 24.72
C GLU A 436 -20.58 9.12 23.42
N ASN A 437 -19.54 8.76 22.63
CA ASN A 437 -19.68 8.12 21.32
C ASN A 437 -18.80 6.89 21.14
N GLY A 438 -18.21 6.40 22.23
CA GLY A 438 -17.32 5.25 22.31
C GLY A 438 -16.59 5.26 23.65
N TYR A 439 -15.64 4.35 23.80
CA TYR A 439 -14.76 4.32 24.98
C TYR A 439 -13.30 4.46 24.56
N LEU A 440 -12.61 5.43 25.18
CA LEU A 440 -11.16 5.55 25.15
C LEU A 440 -10.59 4.96 26.45
N ILE A 441 -9.74 3.97 26.31
CA ILE A 441 -9.15 3.23 27.42
C ILE A 441 -7.66 3.54 27.48
N ASP A 442 -7.15 3.81 28.66
CA ASP A 442 -5.71 4.00 28.86
C ASP A 442 -4.92 2.85 28.21
N ASN A 443 -3.85 3.21 27.52
CA ASN A 443 -3.06 2.24 26.76
C ASN A 443 -2.64 1.06 27.65
N LYS A 444 -2.93 -0.17 27.18
CA LYS A 444 -2.67 -1.45 27.87
C LYS A 444 -3.50 -1.72 29.14
N ASN A 445 -4.53 -0.95 29.41
CA ASN A 445 -5.45 -1.24 30.51
C ASN A 445 -6.46 -2.33 30.11
N ILE A 446 -6.03 -3.58 30.19
CA ILE A 446 -6.79 -4.78 29.81
C ILE A 446 -8.09 -4.91 30.64
N GLU A 447 -8.00 -4.67 31.95
CA GLU A 447 -9.13 -4.76 32.87
C GLU A 447 -10.28 -3.83 32.49
N GLU A 448 -9.95 -2.54 32.27
CA GLU A 448 -10.97 -1.55 31.93
C GLU A 448 -11.59 -1.83 30.57
N MET A 449 -10.76 -2.20 29.56
CA MET A 449 -11.25 -2.57 28.24
C MET A 449 -12.22 -3.76 28.32
N SER A 450 -11.90 -4.80 29.07
CA SER A 450 -12.75 -5.97 29.24
C SER A 450 -14.09 -5.61 29.90
N LYS A 451 -14.09 -4.75 30.94
CA LYS A 451 -15.31 -4.26 31.59
C LYS A 451 -16.21 -3.47 30.62
N LYS A 452 -15.61 -2.62 29.76
CA LYS A 452 -16.40 -1.83 28.79
C LYS A 452 -17.00 -2.70 27.68
N ILE A 453 -16.27 -3.74 27.22
CA ILE A 453 -16.81 -4.72 26.28
C ILE A 453 -18.04 -5.40 26.86
N LEU A 454 -17.93 -5.97 28.05
CA LEU A 454 -19.06 -6.63 28.73
C LEU A 454 -20.24 -5.68 28.88
N LYS A 455 -20.01 -4.45 29.39
CA LYS A 455 -21.03 -3.43 29.57
C LYS A 455 -21.81 -3.12 28.29
N VAL A 456 -21.07 -2.92 27.16
CA VAL A 456 -21.68 -2.58 25.86
C VAL A 456 -22.46 -3.76 25.26
N LEU A 457 -22.00 -4.99 25.47
CA LEU A 457 -22.68 -6.17 24.95
C LEU A 457 -23.92 -6.52 25.78
N ASP A 458 -23.90 -6.30 27.10
CA ASP A 458 -25.02 -6.57 28.00
C ASP A 458 -26.13 -5.49 27.89
N ASP A 459 -25.73 -4.22 27.69
CA ASP A 459 -26.67 -3.09 27.56
C ASP A 459 -26.81 -2.65 26.09
N LYS A 460 -27.78 -3.25 25.39
CA LYS A 460 -28.10 -2.93 23.98
C LYS A 460 -28.44 -1.45 23.77
N LYS A 461 -29.13 -0.82 24.73
CA LYS A 461 -29.53 0.58 24.60
C LYS A 461 -28.30 1.47 24.60
N LEU A 462 -27.40 1.27 25.56
CA LEU A 462 -26.13 1.96 25.62
C LEU A 462 -25.28 1.74 24.35
N GLY A 463 -25.18 0.47 23.86
CA GLY A 463 -24.45 0.16 22.65
C GLY A 463 -24.97 0.91 21.42
N ASN A 464 -26.32 0.97 21.26
CA ASN A 464 -26.94 1.71 20.18
C ASN A 464 -26.74 3.23 20.30
N GLU A 465 -26.87 3.81 21.50
CA GLU A 465 -26.63 5.24 21.73
C GLU A 465 -25.20 5.65 21.40
N LEU A 466 -24.21 4.88 21.84
CA LEU A 466 -22.80 5.11 21.50
C LEU A 466 -22.55 5.01 20.01
N GLY A 467 -23.16 4.01 19.33
CA GLY A 467 -23.03 3.82 17.89
C GLY A 467 -23.63 4.96 17.07
N GLU A 468 -24.84 5.45 17.44
CA GLU A 468 -25.49 6.58 16.76
C GLU A 468 -24.64 7.85 16.90
N LYS A 469 -24.25 8.22 18.12
CA LYS A 469 -23.40 9.38 18.35
C LYS A 469 -22.03 9.26 17.70
N GLY A 470 -21.49 8.02 17.64
CA GLY A 470 -20.26 7.73 16.91
C GLY A 470 -20.39 8.07 15.42
N ARG A 471 -21.45 7.62 14.78
CA ARG A 471 -21.72 7.94 13.37
C ARG A 471 -21.89 9.45 13.13
N GLU A 472 -22.68 10.12 13.97
CA GLU A 472 -22.88 11.58 13.87
C GLU A 472 -21.53 12.32 13.91
N THR A 473 -20.69 11.99 14.88
CA THR A 473 -19.36 12.57 15.03
C THR A 473 -18.50 12.36 13.76
N ILE A 474 -18.49 11.14 13.19
CA ILE A 474 -17.69 10.86 12.01
C ILE A 474 -18.22 11.62 10.79
N ILE A 475 -19.54 11.68 10.59
CA ILE A 475 -20.14 12.43 9.47
C ILE A 475 -19.79 13.93 9.57
N GLU A 476 -19.78 14.49 10.76
CA GLU A 476 -19.42 15.89 10.98
C GLU A 476 -17.95 16.16 10.70
N LEU A 477 -17.04 15.35 11.27
CA LEU A 477 -15.59 15.55 11.20
C LEU A 477 -15.03 15.26 9.80
N TYR A 478 -15.56 14.22 9.14
CA TYR A 478 -15.06 13.75 7.84
C TYR A 478 -15.97 14.15 6.68
N ASN A 479 -16.69 15.27 6.81
CA ASN A 479 -17.51 15.82 5.73
C ASN A 479 -16.66 16.09 4.48
N SER A 480 -16.98 15.41 3.39
CA SER A 480 -16.20 15.49 2.15
C SER A 480 -16.11 16.91 1.59
N LYS A 481 -17.16 17.76 1.74
CA LYS A 481 -17.13 19.16 1.30
C LYS A 481 -16.13 19.99 2.09
N LYS A 482 -16.05 19.79 3.40
CA LYS A 482 -15.07 20.48 4.25
C LYS A 482 -13.64 20.02 3.93
N LEU A 483 -13.44 18.73 3.68
CA LEU A 483 -12.12 18.18 3.37
C LEU A 483 -11.64 18.61 1.97
N ILE A 484 -12.51 18.62 0.95
CA ILE A 484 -12.13 19.08 -0.38
C ILE A 484 -11.76 20.56 -0.36
N GLN A 485 -12.49 21.39 0.40
CA GLN A 485 -12.17 22.81 0.55
C GLN A 485 -10.75 23.01 1.13
N LYS A 486 -10.35 22.21 2.14
CA LYS A 486 -8.97 22.27 2.68
C LYS A 486 -7.92 21.94 1.61
N TRP A 487 -8.18 20.95 0.74
CA TRP A 487 -7.28 20.64 -0.37
C TRP A 487 -7.22 21.75 -1.41
N GLU A 488 -8.37 22.34 -1.77
CA GLU A 488 -8.43 23.46 -2.72
C GLU A 488 -7.71 24.68 -2.20
N ASP A 489 -7.84 24.99 -0.92
CA ASP A 489 -7.16 26.12 -0.30
C ASP A 489 -5.65 25.87 -0.26
N LEU A 490 -5.23 24.67 0.13
CA LEU A 490 -3.81 24.27 0.10
C LEU A 490 -3.22 24.36 -1.33
N PHE A 491 -4.00 24.07 -2.35
CA PHE A 491 -3.55 24.18 -3.75
C PHE A 491 -3.43 25.62 -4.23
N LYS A 492 -3.98 26.60 -3.53
CA LYS A 492 -3.83 28.03 -3.84
C LYS A 492 -2.53 28.64 -3.23
N GLU A 493 -2.11 28.13 -2.07
CA GLU A 493 -0.85 28.52 -1.41
C GLU A 493 0.38 28.15 -2.27
#